data_f86fab758750c7a0b2bf9adcc92ca2f7
#
_entry.id   f86fab758750c7a0b2bf9adcc92ca2f7
#
_cell.length_a   1.000
_cell.length_b   1.000
_cell.length_c   1.000
_cell.angle_alpha   90.00
_cell.angle_beta   90.00
_cell.angle_gamma   90.00
#
_symmetry.space_group_name_H-M   'P 1'
#
loop_
_entity.id
_entity.type
_entity.pdbx_description
1 polymer ?
#
loop_
_entity_poly.entity_id
_entity_poly.type
_entity_poly.pdbx_seq_one_letter_code
_entity_poly.pdbx_strand_id
1 'polypeptide(L)'
;MTERAIWVVVLIALAGLAMYGMRRGWVNRARRQRARLPEFPEVPEDVADEPELLAGTTGLYVGTTFDGDWQDRIVVGDVGHRAEASAHLRRSGLLVERTGASPLWIPSEQLRRVRVDRKLANKVVPGGGMLVVTWQLGEHVLDTGFRGDDKARQNEWADAVRALVPTGPSDRDEDQE
;
A
#
# COMPACT_ATOMS: atom_id res chain seq x y z
N MET A 1 -12.43 -32.19 39.95
CA MET A 1 -11.74 -32.19 38.65
C MET A 1 -12.66 -31.81 37.48
N THR A 2 -13.92 -32.19 37.51
CA THR A 2 -14.92 -31.91 36.43
C THR A 2 -15.18 -30.43 36.19
N GLU A 3 -15.28 -29.59 37.22
CA GLU A 3 -15.53 -28.15 37.03
C GLU A 3 -14.38 -27.45 36.25
N ARG A 4 -13.14 -27.78 36.59
CA ARG A 4 -12.00 -27.20 35.83
C ARG A 4 -11.97 -27.62 34.38
N ALA A 5 -12.33 -28.87 34.10
CA ALA A 5 -12.46 -29.37 32.70
C ALA A 5 -13.57 -28.65 31.91
N ILE A 6 -14.71 -28.39 32.55
CA ILE A 6 -15.81 -27.64 31.95
C ILE A 6 -15.36 -26.21 31.60
N TRP A 7 -14.70 -25.52 32.52
CA TRP A 7 -14.19 -24.15 32.23
C TRP A 7 -13.16 -24.12 31.13
N VAL A 8 -12.26 -25.11 31.05
CA VAL A 8 -11.30 -25.21 29.91
C VAL A 8 -12.01 -25.39 28.59
N VAL A 9 -13.01 -26.26 28.50
CA VAL A 9 -13.80 -26.47 27.31
C VAL A 9 -14.54 -25.18 26.89
N VAL A 10 -15.13 -24.48 27.85
CA VAL A 10 -15.83 -23.21 27.59
C VAL A 10 -14.84 -22.14 27.06
N LEU A 11 -13.65 -22.03 27.63
CA LEU A 11 -12.64 -21.09 27.16
C LEU A 11 -12.14 -21.40 25.75
N ILE A 12 -11.93 -22.69 25.44
CA ILE A 12 -11.55 -23.12 24.08
C ILE A 12 -12.66 -22.81 23.09
N ALA A 13 -13.92 -23.05 23.45
CA ALA A 13 -15.06 -22.74 22.60
C ALA A 13 -15.18 -21.23 22.34
N LEU A 14 -15.02 -20.40 23.36
CA LEU A 14 -15.02 -18.94 23.23
C LEU A 14 -13.87 -18.44 22.37
N ALA A 15 -12.64 -18.97 22.56
CA ALA A 15 -11.50 -18.63 21.74
C ALA A 15 -11.72 -19.02 20.26
N GLY A 16 -12.27 -20.22 20.02
CA GLY A 16 -12.63 -20.67 18.68
C GLY A 16 -13.69 -19.77 18.01
N LEU A 17 -14.72 -19.38 18.78
CA LEU A 17 -15.76 -18.46 18.28
C LEU A 17 -15.19 -17.07 17.97
N ALA A 18 -14.31 -16.55 18.81
CA ALA A 18 -13.64 -15.29 18.59
C ALA A 18 -12.76 -15.32 17.33
N MET A 19 -11.96 -16.36 17.14
CA MET A 19 -11.15 -16.55 15.94
C MET A 19 -12.00 -16.68 14.68
N TYR A 20 -13.11 -17.43 14.76
CA TYR A 20 -14.06 -17.55 13.66
C TYR A 20 -14.69 -16.20 13.31
N GLY A 21 -15.11 -15.43 14.31
CA GLY A 21 -15.67 -14.08 14.14
C GLY A 21 -14.68 -13.11 13.48
N MET A 22 -13.42 -13.11 13.94
CA MET A 22 -12.35 -12.30 13.35
C MET A 22 -12.10 -12.68 11.88
N ARG A 23 -11.97 -13.98 11.58
CA ARG A 23 -11.79 -14.45 10.20
C ARG A 23 -12.97 -14.08 9.30
N ARG A 24 -14.19 -14.25 9.79
CA ARG A 24 -15.40 -13.89 9.05
C ARG A 24 -15.50 -12.38 8.81
N GLY A 25 -15.13 -11.57 9.82
CA GLY A 25 -15.06 -10.11 9.70
C GLY A 25 -14.08 -9.67 8.60
N TRP A 26 -12.88 -10.25 8.59
CA TRP A 26 -11.88 -9.99 7.55
C TRP A 26 -12.38 -10.37 6.15
N VAL A 27 -12.90 -11.59 5.96
CA VAL A 27 -13.41 -12.05 4.66
C VAL A 27 -14.55 -11.16 4.17
N ASN A 28 -15.47 -10.76 5.05
CA ASN A 28 -16.56 -9.86 4.69
C ASN A 28 -16.07 -8.46 4.30
N ARG A 29 -15.02 -7.95 4.94
CA ARG A 29 -14.39 -6.66 4.58
C ARG A 29 -13.74 -6.77 3.20
N ALA A 30 -12.94 -7.80 2.96
CA ALA A 30 -12.33 -8.05 1.66
C ALA A 30 -13.36 -8.18 0.53
N ARG A 31 -14.47 -8.89 0.79
CA ARG A 31 -15.58 -9.02 -0.19
C ARG A 31 -16.22 -7.68 -0.51
N ARG A 32 -16.49 -6.83 0.50
CA ARG A 32 -17.07 -5.50 0.30
C ARG A 32 -16.12 -4.56 -0.46
N GLN A 33 -14.85 -4.58 -0.15
CA GLN A 33 -13.84 -3.80 -0.88
C GLN A 33 -13.67 -4.29 -2.32
N ARG A 34 -13.63 -5.62 -2.54
CA ARG A 34 -13.54 -6.20 -3.90
C ARG A 34 -14.74 -5.83 -4.78
N ALA A 35 -15.92 -5.62 -4.21
CA ALA A 35 -17.11 -5.20 -4.95
C ALA A 35 -17.07 -3.70 -5.34
N ARG A 36 -16.17 -2.91 -4.74
CA ARG A 36 -16.06 -1.46 -4.95
C ARG A 36 -14.80 -1.06 -5.71
N LEU A 37 -13.70 -1.78 -5.50
CA LEU A 37 -12.42 -1.46 -6.13
C LEU A 37 -12.32 -2.18 -7.49
N PRO A 38 -11.90 -1.48 -8.54
CA PRO A 38 -11.48 -2.11 -9.80
C PRO A 38 -10.32 -3.09 -9.57
N GLU A 39 -10.04 -3.89 -10.58
CA GLU A 39 -8.83 -4.71 -10.58
C GLU A 39 -7.59 -3.82 -10.60
N PHE A 40 -6.54 -4.26 -9.90
CA PHE A 40 -5.27 -3.57 -9.91
C PHE A 40 -4.61 -3.73 -11.28
N PRO A 41 -3.90 -2.70 -11.76
CA PRO A 41 -3.20 -2.78 -13.04
C PRO A 41 -2.22 -3.94 -13.08
N GLU A 42 -2.25 -4.70 -14.17
CA GLU A 42 -1.26 -5.73 -14.42
C GLU A 42 0.08 -5.11 -14.79
N VAL A 43 1.17 -5.79 -14.44
CA VAL A 43 2.52 -5.38 -14.84
C VAL A 43 2.67 -5.61 -16.33
N PRO A 44 2.98 -4.57 -17.15
CA PRO A 44 3.22 -4.77 -18.57
C PRO A 44 4.42 -5.71 -18.82
N GLU A 45 4.33 -6.55 -19.84
CA GLU A 45 5.38 -7.53 -20.14
C GLU A 45 6.72 -6.86 -20.49
N ASP A 46 6.68 -5.71 -21.10
CA ASP A 46 7.83 -4.93 -21.58
C ASP A 46 8.43 -4.00 -20.50
N VAL A 47 7.78 -3.88 -19.35
CA VAL A 47 8.25 -2.98 -18.28
C VAL A 47 9.64 -3.33 -17.76
N ALA A 48 10.01 -4.61 -17.79
CA ALA A 48 11.32 -5.04 -17.35
C ALA A 48 12.47 -4.55 -18.26
N ASP A 49 12.17 -4.32 -19.54
CA ASP A 49 13.14 -3.88 -20.55
C ASP A 49 13.29 -2.33 -20.57
N GLU A 50 12.38 -1.61 -19.91
CA GLU A 50 12.50 -0.15 -19.82
C GLU A 50 13.69 0.25 -18.91
N PRO A 51 14.45 1.28 -19.28
CA PRO A 51 15.50 1.82 -18.44
C PRO A 51 14.91 2.42 -17.15
N GLU A 52 15.54 2.14 -16.03
CA GLU A 52 15.19 2.75 -14.75
C GLU A 52 15.56 4.24 -14.75
N LEU A 53 14.67 5.08 -14.27
CA LEU A 53 14.92 6.52 -14.08
C LEU A 53 15.82 6.79 -12.87
N LEU A 54 15.77 5.88 -11.91
CA LEU A 54 16.58 5.90 -10.70
C LEU A 54 16.92 4.45 -10.35
N ALA A 55 18.17 4.19 -9.92
CA ALA A 55 18.58 2.85 -9.50
C ALA A 55 17.61 2.29 -8.45
N GLY A 56 17.14 1.07 -8.67
CA GLY A 56 16.18 0.38 -7.81
C GLY A 56 16.57 0.42 -6.34
N THR A 57 15.60 0.31 -5.46
CA THR A 57 15.82 0.33 -4.01
C THR A 57 15.08 -0.80 -3.32
N THR A 58 15.75 -1.45 -2.38
CA THR A 58 15.12 -2.43 -1.49
C THR A 58 14.46 -1.75 -0.30
N GLY A 59 13.53 -2.44 0.30
CA GLY A 59 12.83 -1.92 1.47
C GLY A 59 11.61 -2.74 1.83
N LEU A 60 10.62 -2.04 2.35
CA LEU A 60 9.42 -2.63 2.89
C LEU A 60 8.18 -1.98 2.30
N TYR A 61 7.37 -2.77 1.62
CA TYR A 61 6.01 -2.40 1.30
C TYR A 61 5.17 -2.42 2.59
N VAL A 62 4.62 -1.26 2.97
CA VAL A 62 3.90 -1.11 4.24
C VAL A 62 2.43 -1.48 4.08
N GLY A 63 1.85 -1.16 2.93
CA GLY A 63 0.46 -1.41 2.59
C GLY A 63 -0.13 -0.32 1.72
N THR A 64 -1.39 -0.49 1.33
CA THR A 64 -2.18 0.49 0.60
C THR A 64 -3.43 0.82 1.39
N THR A 65 -3.83 2.10 1.41
CA THR A 65 -5.04 2.62 2.07
C THR A 65 -5.81 3.51 1.09
N PHE A 66 -7.01 3.91 1.45
CA PHE A 66 -7.66 5.03 0.77
C PHE A 66 -6.97 6.34 1.16
N ASP A 67 -6.89 7.30 0.22
CA ASP A 67 -6.33 8.64 0.49
C ASP A 67 -7.11 9.33 1.61
N GLY A 68 -6.39 9.99 2.51
CA GLY A 68 -6.97 10.66 3.67
C GLY A 68 -7.33 9.75 4.84
N ASP A 69 -7.41 8.43 4.66
CA ASP A 69 -7.67 7.48 5.76
C ASP A 69 -6.53 6.45 5.90
N TRP A 70 -5.47 6.87 6.59
CA TRP A 70 -4.30 6.02 6.85
C TRP A 70 -4.63 4.75 7.66
N GLN A 71 -5.84 4.65 8.22
CA GLN A 71 -6.31 3.48 9.01
C GLN A 71 -7.11 2.50 8.16
N ASP A 72 -7.75 2.96 7.07
CA ASP A 72 -8.55 2.09 6.20
C ASP A 72 -7.70 1.34 5.18
N ARG A 73 -6.99 0.34 5.69
CA ARG A 73 -6.18 -0.55 4.86
C ARG A 73 -7.02 -1.32 3.86
N ILE A 74 -6.59 -1.33 2.62
CA ILE A 74 -7.15 -2.18 1.57
C ILE A 74 -6.69 -3.62 1.83
N VAL A 75 -7.65 -4.55 1.89
CA VAL A 75 -7.42 -5.98 2.15
C VAL A 75 -7.83 -6.85 0.96
N VAL A 76 -8.09 -6.23 -0.20
CA VAL A 76 -8.42 -6.94 -1.45
C VAL A 76 -7.16 -7.52 -2.04
N GLY A 77 -7.22 -8.78 -2.47
CA GLY A 77 -6.04 -9.45 -2.98
C GLY A 77 -4.95 -9.56 -1.91
N ASP A 78 -3.72 -9.43 -2.31
CA ASP A 78 -2.55 -9.48 -1.43
C ASP A 78 -1.94 -8.10 -1.14
N VAL A 79 -2.54 -6.99 -1.65
CA VAL A 79 -2.06 -5.62 -1.39
C VAL A 79 -2.23 -5.19 0.08
N GLY A 80 -3.03 -5.92 0.85
CA GLY A 80 -3.17 -5.73 2.29
C GLY A 80 -2.00 -6.25 3.12
N HIS A 81 -1.09 -7.05 2.55
CA HIS A 81 0.00 -7.68 3.28
C HIS A 81 1.26 -6.82 3.21
N ARG A 82 1.90 -6.64 4.37
CA ARG A 82 3.24 -6.07 4.44
C ARG A 82 4.23 -7.10 3.93
N ALA A 83 5.18 -6.68 3.10
CA ALA A 83 6.18 -7.56 2.52
C ALA A 83 7.52 -6.83 2.35
N GLU A 84 8.62 -7.57 2.41
CA GLU A 84 9.88 -7.10 1.84
C GLU A 84 9.67 -6.86 0.35
N ALA A 85 10.25 -5.80 -0.18
CA ALA A 85 10.01 -5.40 -1.54
C ALA A 85 11.19 -4.65 -2.14
N SER A 86 11.27 -4.67 -3.47
CA SER A 86 12.08 -3.75 -4.26
C SER A 86 11.19 -2.82 -5.07
N ALA A 87 11.60 -1.56 -5.17
CA ALA A 87 10.92 -0.55 -5.96
C ALA A 87 11.78 -0.16 -7.16
N HIS A 88 11.14 -0.09 -8.33
CA HIS A 88 11.73 0.22 -9.62
C HIS A 88 10.93 1.34 -10.28
N LEU A 89 11.56 2.47 -10.52
CA LEU A 89 10.91 3.63 -11.13
C LEU A 89 11.29 3.71 -12.62
N ARG A 90 10.28 3.65 -13.46
CA ARG A 90 10.41 3.73 -14.91
C ARG A 90 9.56 4.87 -15.45
N ARG A 91 9.75 5.23 -16.70
CA ARG A 91 8.95 6.31 -17.33
C ARG A 91 7.46 5.94 -17.38
N SER A 92 7.15 4.68 -17.62
CA SER A 92 5.78 4.15 -17.66
C SER A 92 5.11 4.05 -16.29
N GLY A 93 5.88 4.02 -15.17
CA GLY A 93 5.31 3.94 -13.83
C GLY A 93 6.26 3.43 -12.75
N LEU A 94 5.66 3.09 -11.62
CA LEU A 94 6.34 2.55 -10.44
C LEU A 94 5.97 1.07 -10.26
N LEU A 95 6.97 0.20 -10.35
CA LEU A 95 6.86 -1.22 -10.04
C LEU A 95 7.35 -1.47 -8.61
N VAL A 96 6.54 -2.15 -7.80
CA VAL A 96 6.92 -2.64 -6.47
C VAL A 96 6.83 -4.16 -6.47
N GLU A 97 7.97 -4.82 -6.57
CA GLU A 97 8.08 -6.27 -6.48
C GLU A 97 8.07 -6.68 -5.00
N ARG A 98 7.14 -7.55 -4.62
CA ARG A 98 6.90 -7.92 -3.22
C ARG A 98 7.22 -9.39 -2.98
N THR A 99 8.05 -9.68 -2.00
CA THR A 99 8.41 -11.05 -1.63
C THR A 99 7.20 -11.79 -1.07
N GLY A 100 6.82 -12.89 -1.71
CA GLY A 100 5.69 -13.73 -1.30
C GLY A 100 4.30 -13.15 -1.61
N ALA A 101 4.23 -12.12 -2.46
CA ALA A 101 2.99 -11.50 -2.93
C ALA A 101 3.14 -11.09 -4.41
N SER A 102 2.03 -10.84 -5.08
CA SER A 102 2.04 -10.35 -6.47
C SER A 102 2.70 -8.96 -6.56
N PRO A 103 3.42 -8.64 -7.64
CA PRO A 103 3.94 -7.29 -7.83
C PRO A 103 2.81 -6.26 -7.88
N LEU A 104 3.08 -5.06 -7.42
CA LEU A 104 2.16 -3.92 -7.55
C LEU A 104 2.69 -2.99 -8.63
N TRP A 105 1.89 -2.74 -9.65
CA TRP A 105 2.16 -1.79 -10.70
C TRP A 105 1.33 -0.53 -10.54
N ILE A 106 1.95 0.63 -10.58
CA ILE A 106 1.30 1.94 -10.56
C ILE A 106 1.70 2.70 -11.81
N PRO A 107 0.83 2.75 -12.83
CA PRO A 107 1.07 3.50 -14.06
C PRO A 107 1.34 4.99 -13.79
N SER A 108 2.23 5.61 -14.55
CA SER A 108 2.58 7.02 -14.37
C SER A 108 1.40 7.97 -14.53
N GLU A 109 0.47 7.69 -15.45
CA GLU A 109 -0.75 8.47 -15.65
C GLU A 109 -1.73 8.41 -14.47
N GLN A 110 -1.60 7.40 -13.62
CA GLN A 110 -2.41 7.25 -12.40
C GLN A 110 -1.79 7.93 -11.18
N LEU A 111 -0.53 8.35 -11.25
CA LEU A 111 0.12 9.08 -10.17
C LEU A 111 -0.57 10.43 -9.94
N ARG A 112 -0.76 10.81 -8.67
CA ARG A 112 -1.40 12.08 -8.27
C ARG A 112 -0.49 12.92 -7.39
N ARG A 113 0.13 12.31 -6.42
CA ARG A 113 0.97 13.00 -5.43
C ARG A 113 1.99 12.04 -4.84
N VAL A 114 3.10 12.56 -4.41
CA VAL A 114 4.06 11.83 -3.58
C VAL A 114 4.47 12.67 -2.39
N ARG A 115 4.58 12.05 -1.24
CA ARG A 115 5.02 12.68 0.01
C ARG A 115 5.86 11.72 0.84
N VAL A 116 6.60 12.29 1.77
CA VAL A 116 7.25 11.53 2.84
C VAL A 116 6.39 11.67 4.09
N ASP A 117 5.87 10.56 4.59
CA ASP A 117 4.99 10.55 5.75
C ASP A 117 5.46 9.51 6.78
N ARG A 118 5.00 9.66 8.01
CA ARG A 118 5.29 8.74 9.12
C ARG A 118 4.14 7.80 9.43
N LYS A 119 2.95 8.03 8.87
CA LYS A 119 1.72 7.28 9.19
C LYS A 119 1.11 6.70 7.93
N LEU A 120 0.93 5.39 7.88
CA LEU A 120 0.13 4.71 6.87
C LEU A 120 -0.26 3.30 7.35
N ALA A 121 -1.43 2.83 6.91
CA ALA A 121 -1.92 1.46 7.11
C ALA A 121 -1.83 1.00 8.59
N ASN A 122 -2.30 1.84 9.51
CA ASN A 122 -2.24 1.63 10.97
C ASN A 122 -0.82 1.53 11.55
N LYS A 123 0.18 2.04 10.82
CA LYS A 123 1.57 2.02 11.28
C LYS A 123 2.11 3.44 11.40
N VAL A 124 2.87 3.66 12.46
CA VAL A 124 3.71 4.85 12.62
C VAL A 124 5.15 4.40 12.48
N VAL A 125 5.87 5.00 11.54
CA VAL A 125 7.27 4.67 11.24
C VAL A 125 8.18 5.69 11.93
N PRO A 126 8.94 5.28 12.95
CA PRO A 126 9.92 6.17 13.57
C PRO A 126 11.12 6.39 12.66
N GLY A 127 11.73 7.57 12.76
CA GLY A 127 13.03 7.86 12.15
C GLY A 127 13.04 7.97 10.62
N GLY A 128 12.54 9.06 10.08
CA GLY A 128 12.66 9.42 8.66
C GLY A 128 11.41 9.20 7.82
N GLY A 129 10.42 8.44 8.30
CA GLY A 129 9.17 8.24 7.55
C GLY A 129 9.27 7.16 6.46
N MET A 130 8.33 7.19 5.54
CA MET A 130 8.23 6.35 4.35
C MET A 130 7.77 7.18 3.16
N LEU A 131 8.08 6.74 1.97
CA LEU A 131 7.53 7.27 0.74
C LEU A 131 6.07 6.85 0.66
N VAL A 132 5.16 7.80 0.52
CA VAL A 132 3.75 7.57 0.28
C VAL A 132 3.42 8.10 -1.10
N VAL A 133 3.01 7.18 -1.98
CA VAL A 133 2.61 7.47 -3.35
C VAL A 133 1.09 7.45 -3.40
N THR A 134 0.49 8.60 -3.72
CA THR A 134 -0.94 8.76 -3.95
C THR A 134 -1.23 8.56 -5.43
N TRP A 135 -2.17 7.69 -5.76
CA TRP A 135 -2.50 7.34 -7.13
C TRP A 135 -3.97 6.96 -7.31
N GLN A 136 -4.45 6.99 -8.54
CA GLN A 136 -5.84 6.76 -8.88
C GLN A 136 -6.07 5.34 -9.37
N LEU A 137 -7.08 4.67 -8.79
CA LEU A 137 -7.57 3.38 -9.27
C LEU A 137 -9.08 3.49 -9.56
N GLY A 138 -9.46 3.67 -10.82
CA GLY A 138 -10.83 3.98 -11.19
C GLY A 138 -11.29 5.29 -10.54
N GLU A 139 -12.38 5.24 -9.75
CA GLU A 139 -12.91 6.40 -9.01
C GLU A 139 -12.25 6.59 -7.63
N HIS A 140 -11.32 5.71 -7.24
CA HIS A 140 -10.72 5.72 -5.91
C HIS A 140 -9.31 6.30 -5.94
N VAL A 141 -8.99 7.12 -4.96
CA VAL A 141 -7.64 7.61 -4.71
C VAL A 141 -7.02 6.80 -3.58
N LEU A 142 -5.85 6.26 -3.83
CA LEU A 142 -5.15 5.34 -2.95
C LEU A 142 -3.79 5.89 -2.53
N ASP A 143 -3.39 5.57 -1.30
CA ASP A 143 -2.07 5.82 -0.75
C ASP A 143 -1.31 4.52 -0.58
N THR A 144 -0.16 4.39 -1.24
CA THR A 144 0.73 3.24 -1.12
C THR A 144 2.01 3.65 -0.43
N GLY A 145 2.36 2.94 0.65
CA GLY A 145 3.55 3.22 1.44
C GLY A 145 4.69 2.27 1.16
N PHE A 146 5.86 2.84 0.88
CA PHE A 146 7.12 2.12 0.74
C PHE A 146 8.18 2.74 1.65
N ARG A 147 8.83 1.92 2.48
CA ARG A 147 9.93 2.34 3.33
C ARG A 147 11.22 1.76 2.80
N GLY A 148 11.99 2.57 2.10
CA GLY A 148 13.32 2.19 1.64
C GLY A 148 14.28 1.88 2.79
N ASP A 149 15.20 0.96 2.59
CA ASP A 149 16.26 0.63 3.52
C ASP A 149 17.27 1.78 3.60
N ASP A 150 17.58 2.39 2.47
CA ASP A 150 18.42 3.58 2.40
C ASP A 150 17.60 4.86 2.56
N LYS A 151 17.62 5.40 3.78
CA LYS A 151 16.89 6.63 4.11
C LYS A 151 17.47 7.87 3.45
N ALA A 152 18.74 7.86 3.09
CA ALA A 152 19.38 9.01 2.44
C ALA A 152 18.81 9.24 1.04
N ARG A 153 18.39 8.18 0.36
CA ARG A 153 17.80 8.25 -0.98
C ARG A 153 16.29 8.57 -0.98
N GLN A 154 15.66 8.68 0.17
CA GLN A 154 14.19 8.83 0.25
C GLN A 154 13.70 10.11 -0.41
N ASN A 155 14.40 11.23 -0.26
CA ASN A 155 14.04 12.49 -0.92
C ASN A 155 14.29 12.42 -2.43
N GLU A 156 15.41 11.83 -2.86
CA GLU A 156 15.70 11.58 -4.27
C GLU A 156 14.57 10.77 -4.94
N TRP A 157 14.12 9.72 -4.29
CA TRP A 157 12.98 8.91 -4.75
C TRP A 157 11.67 9.71 -4.80
N ALA A 158 11.41 10.52 -3.77
CA ALA A 158 10.21 11.36 -3.75
C ALA A 158 10.22 12.38 -4.91
N ASP A 159 11.37 12.99 -5.20
CA ASP A 159 11.51 13.95 -6.29
C ASP A 159 11.40 13.26 -7.66
N ALA A 160 12.01 12.09 -7.82
CA ALA A 160 11.92 11.32 -9.06
C ALA A 160 10.48 10.85 -9.37
N VAL A 161 9.75 10.36 -8.36
CA VAL A 161 8.33 9.99 -8.53
C VAL A 161 7.48 11.23 -8.80
N ARG A 162 7.75 12.36 -8.12
CA ARG A 162 7.02 13.62 -8.33
C ARG A 162 7.17 14.14 -9.76
N ALA A 163 8.33 13.95 -10.37
CA ALA A 163 8.59 14.34 -11.75
C ALA A 163 7.74 13.56 -12.78
N LEU A 164 7.21 12.38 -12.39
CA LEU A 164 6.32 11.58 -13.22
C LEU A 164 4.84 11.90 -13.00
N VAL A 165 4.49 12.63 -11.94
CA VAL A 165 3.09 13.00 -11.69
C VAL A 165 2.59 13.89 -12.83
N PRO A 166 1.48 13.52 -13.52
CA PRO A 166 0.93 14.35 -14.58
C PRO A 166 0.57 15.73 -14.05
N THR A 167 1.05 16.77 -14.69
CA THR A 167 0.72 18.16 -14.35
C THR A 167 -0.72 18.43 -14.82
N GLY A 168 -1.69 18.21 -13.93
CA GLY A 168 -3.09 18.57 -14.20
C GLY A 168 -3.33 20.07 -14.03
N PRO A 169 -4.45 20.63 -14.53
CA PRO A 169 -4.72 22.06 -14.48
C PRO A 169 -5.16 22.62 -13.12
N SER A 170 -4.97 21.95 -12.00
CA SER A 170 -5.68 22.29 -10.73
C SER A 170 -4.84 22.72 -9.53
N ASP A 171 -3.56 23.02 -9.62
CA ASP A 171 -2.78 23.41 -8.42
C ASP A 171 -2.20 24.84 -8.48
N ARG A 172 -2.79 25.76 -9.25
CA ARG A 172 -2.28 27.15 -9.33
C ARG A 172 -3.07 28.19 -8.51
N ASP A 173 -4.17 27.82 -7.88
CA ASP A 173 -5.07 28.82 -7.28
C ASP A 173 -5.18 28.78 -5.74
N GLU A 174 -4.46 27.94 -5.03
CA GLU A 174 -4.55 27.89 -3.54
C GLU A 174 -3.41 28.61 -2.78
N ASP A 175 -2.39 29.16 -3.47
CA ASP A 175 -1.29 29.90 -2.80
C ASP A 175 -1.42 31.43 -2.89
N GLN A 176 -2.61 32.00 -3.17
CA GLN A 176 -2.88 33.42 -3.13
C GLN A 176 -4.18 33.77 -2.41
N GLU A 177 -4.25 33.51 -1.11
CA GLU A 177 -5.10 34.27 -0.19
C GLU A 177 -4.52 34.31 1.22
#